data_e1cf709a22c9de1b9c6ee85d564477b4
#
_entry.id   e1cf709a22c9de1b9c6ee85d564477b4
#
_cell.length_a   1.000
_cell.length_b   1.000
_cell.length_c   1.000
_cell.angle_alpha   90.00
_cell.angle_beta   90.00
_cell.angle_gamma   90.00
#
_symmetry.space_group_name_H-M   'P 1'
#
loop_
_entity.id
_entity.type
_entity.pdbx_description
1 polymer ?
#
loop_
_entity_poly.entity_id
_entity_poly.type
_entity_poly.pdbx_seq_one_letter_code
_entity_poly.pdbx_strand_id
1 'polypeptide(L)'
;MNSGWRSLSTLVIAGVLALALSPQAWPQSLADGDDFRVTLLGTGSPQPVMNRFGPGVLVQAGGQTLLFDCGRGVTQRLFQLRVKLGDANKLFITHLHSDHIVGIPDLWLTGWLEPPFAQRKGAFQVFGPAGTRNMMENLEKAYEWDIRIRIADQKLARENVAVSVTEIKEGIVYDQNGVKVTAFEVDHGDLIKPAFGFRVDYGGRSAVVSGDTRFNENLIRNAVGTDLLIHQVAAVRPELLSSPVFQVILAHHTKPEEAGVVFARTKPKLAVFYHFSLLGTPQVKPMTEQEVVELARKNYSGPLLAGEDLMVFRVGREGVSVAK
;
A
#
# COMPACT_ATOMS: atom_id res chain seq x y z
N MET A 1 70.15 -53.75 17.45
CA MET A 1 69.66 -53.16 16.18
C MET A 1 68.30 -52.54 16.50
N ASN A 2 68.29 -51.25 16.82
CA ASN A 2 67.05 -50.50 17.19
C ASN A 2 66.71 -49.54 16.07
N SER A 3 65.59 -49.73 15.38
CA SER A 3 65.02 -48.80 14.43
C SER A 3 63.91 -48.00 15.08
N GLY A 4 64.22 -46.74 15.37
CA GLY A 4 63.24 -45.76 15.88
C GLY A 4 62.38 -45.21 14.77
N TRP A 5 61.08 -45.29 14.95
CA TRP A 5 60.09 -44.61 14.13
C TRP A 5 59.76 -43.26 14.77
N ARG A 6 60.05 -42.16 14.05
CA ARG A 6 59.63 -40.83 14.40
C ARG A 6 58.25 -40.57 13.75
N SER A 7 57.22 -40.38 14.55
CA SER A 7 55.91 -39.98 14.10
C SER A 7 55.89 -38.43 13.91
N LEU A 8 55.63 -37.97 12.71
CA LEU A 8 55.33 -36.55 12.42
C LEU A 8 53.83 -36.32 12.64
N SER A 9 53.51 -35.56 13.66
CA SER A 9 52.12 -35.06 13.88
C SER A 9 51.92 -33.79 13.10
N THR A 10 51.13 -33.86 12.01
CA THR A 10 50.72 -32.70 11.23
C THR A 10 49.54 -32.03 11.92
N LEU A 11 49.76 -30.85 12.47
CA LEU A 11 48.73 -30.00 13.03
C LEU A 11 47.98 -29.33 11.86
N VAL A 12 46.74 -29.74 11.61
CA VAL A 12 45.86 -29.05 10.69
C VAL A 12 45.12 -27.94 11.49
N ILE A 13 45.54 -26.69 11.32
CA ILE A 13 44.82 -25.54 11.85
C ILE A 13 43.66 -25.22 10.90
N ALA A 14 42.48 -25.64 11.25
CA ALA A 14 41.25 -25.21 10.55
C ALA A 14 40.94 -23.76 10.95
N GLY A 15 41.26 -22.81 10.08
CA GLY A 15 40.88 -21.42 10.21
C GLY A 15 39.35 -21.28 9.97
N VAL A 16 38.58 -21.08 11.02
CA VAL A 16 37.17 -20.70 10.90
C VAL A 16 37.10 -19.23 10.52
N LEU A 17 36.84 -18.97 9.22
CA LEU A 17 36.53 -17.63 8.75
C LEU A 17 35.13 -17.25 9.24
N ALA A 18 35.05 -16.55 10.36
CA ALA A 18 33.81 -15.94 10.84
C ALA A 18 33.47 -14.76 9.91
N LEU A 19 32.62 -14.99 8.92
CA LEU A 19 31.96 -13.92 8.19
C LEU A 19 31.09 -13.14 9.18
N ALA A 20 31.61 -12.03 9.68
CA ALA A 20 30.84 -11.07 10.45
C ALA A 20 29.80 -10.45 9.51
N LEU A 21 28.56 -10.98 9.54
CA LEU A 21 27.41 -10.29 8.98
C LEU A 21 27.22 -9.03 9.82
N SER A 22 27.67 -7.90 9.28
CA SER A 22 27.37 -6.59 9.87
C SER A 22 25.84 -6.47 9.96
N PRO A 23 25.27 -6.13 11.12
CA PRO A 23 23.85 -5.86 11.21
C PRO A 23 23.57 -4.68 10.30
N GLN A 24 22.84 -4.93 9.21
CA GLN A 24 22.39 -3.87 8.32
C GLN A 24 21.45 -2.99 9.12
N ALA A 25 21.90 -1.80 9.50
CA ALA A 25 21.08 -0.82 10.18
C ALA A 25 19.85 -0.48 9.31
N TRP A 26 18.70 -0.38 9.94
CA TRP A 26 17.50 0.17 9.31
C TRP A 26 17.82 1.58 8.84
N PRO A 27 17.47 1.97 7.59
CA PRO A 27 17.77 3.28 7.10
C PRO A 27 17.14 4.32 8.02
N GLN A 28 17.97 5.23 8.53
CA GLN A 28 17.48 6.45 9.17
C GLN A 28 16.79 7.30 8.10
N SER A 29 15.81 8.13 8.53
CA SER A 29 14.95 8.99 7.72
C SER A 29 15.55 9.44 6.38
N LEU A 30 14.68 9.59 5.37
CA LEU A 30 15.00 10.06 4.03
C LEU A 30 15.98 11.24 4.04
N ALA A 31 17.05 11.18 3.25
CA ALA A 31 17.96 12.28 3.03
C ALA A 31 17.22 13.52 2.50
N ASP A 32 17.63 14.71 2.93
CA ASP A 32 17.11 15.99 2.45
C ASP A 32 17.12 16.05 0.91
N GLY A 33 15.93 16.33 0.32
CA GLY A 33 15.72 16.47 -1.11
C GLY A 33 14.76 15.47 -1.74
N ASP A 34 14.54 14.31 -1.12
CA ASP A 34 13.66 13.23 -1.61
C ASP A 34 12.42 13.09 -0.71
N ASP A 35 11.91 14.21 -0.29
CA ASP A 35 10.96 14.37 0.80
C ASP A 35 9.50 14.06 0.45
N PHE A 36 9.21 13.64 -0.80
CA PHE A 36 7.88 13.15 -1.18
C PHE A 36 8.00 11.90 -2.06
N ARG A 37 7.78 10.76 -1.45
CA ARG A 37 7.74 9.44 -2.11
C ARG A 37 6.38 8.79 -1.99
N VAL A 38 6.01 8.07 -3.03
CA VAL A 38 4.83 7.20 -3.07
C VAL A 38 5.27 5.82 -3.50
N THR A 39 4.92 4.79 -2.73
CA THR A 39 5.29 3.40 -3.03
C THR A 39 4.05 2.54 -3.10
N LEU A 40 3.91 1.75 -4.15
CA LEU A 40 2.87 0.74 -4.25
C LEU A 40 3.30 -0.50 -3.45
N LEU A 41 2.66 -0.76 -2.31
CA LEU A 41 2.95 -1.94 -1.50
C LEU A 41 2.25 -3.17 -2.06
N GLY A 42 1.08 -2.98 -2.66
CA GLY A 42 0.34 -4.01 -3.34
C GLY A 42 -0.57 -3.41 -4.39
N THR A 43 -0.63 -4.06 -5.54
CA THR A 43 -1.34 -3.60 -6.74
C THR A 43 -2.41 -4.58 -7.19
N GLY A 44 -2.62 -5.66 -6.43
CA GLY A 44 -3.63 -6.69 -6.68
C GLY A 44 -5.01 -6.29 -6.17
N SER A 45 -5.95 -7.18 -6.39
CA SER A 45 -7.37 -7.13 -6.02
C SER A 45 -7.69 -8.27 -5.04
N PRO A 46 -8.94 -8.63 -4.78
CA PRO A 46 -9.27 -9.74 -3.88
C PRO A 46 -8.62 -11.08 -4.22
N GLN A 47 -8.26 -11.31 -5.49
CA GLN A 47 -7.63 -12.54 -5.93
C GLN A 47 -6.24 -12.72 -5.29
N PRO A 48 -5.98 -13.85 -4.57
CA PRO A 48 -4.74 -14.04 -3.82
C PRO A 48 -3.60 -14.56 -4.70
N VAL A 49 -3.09 -13.73 -5.60
CA VAL A 49 -1.95 -14.05 -6.46
C VAL A 49 -0.63 -13.66 -5.79
N MET A 50 0.46 -14.36 -6.10
CA MET A 50 1.75 -14.16 -5.43
C MET A 50 2.56 -12.99 -5.99
N ASN A 51 2.31 -12.60 -7.22
CA ASN A 51 3.03 -11.51 -7.90
C ASN A 51 2.45 -10.11 -7.62
N ARG A 52 1.22 -10.05 -7.08
CA ARG A 52 0.54 -8.79 -6.69
C ARG A 52 -0.15 -8.99 -5.35
N PHE A 53 0.31 -8.28 -4.35
CA PHE A 53 -0.33 -8.30 -3.02
C PHE A 53 -1.57 -7.42 -3.01
N GLY A 54 -2.38 -7.53 -1.95
CA GLY A 54 -3.59 -6.73 -1.79
C GLY A 54 -3.28 -5.23 -1.73
N PRO A 55 -4.25 -4.37 -2.05
CA PRO A 55 -4.03 -2.94 -2.22
C PRO A 55 -3.41 -2.28 -0.99
N GLY A 56 -2.41 -1.45 -1.24
CA GLY A 56 -1.74 -0.66 -0.23
C GLY A 56 -0.79 0.35 -0.88
N VAL A 57 -0.90 1.61 -0.50
CA VAL A 57 -0.04 2.69 -0.99
C VAL A 57 0.61 3.38 0.19
N LEU A 58 1.93 3.43 0.20
CA LEU A 58 2.73 4.14 1.20
C LEU A 58 3.10 5.51 0.68
N VAL A 59 2.79 6.55 1.44
CA VAL A 59 3.24 7.91 1.17
C VAL A 59 4.18 8.37 2.29
N GLN A 60 5.37 8.80 1.91
CA GLN A 60 6.36 9.40 2.81
C GLN A 60 6.60 10.84 2.37
N ALA A 61 6.24 11.80 3.20
CA ALA A 61 6.36 13.24 2.91
C ALA A 61 6.50 14.04 4.21
N GLY A 62 7.35 15.07 4.22
CA GLY A 62 7.49 15.96 5.38
C GLY A 62 7.78 15.25 6.70
N GLY A 63 8.53 14.14 6.66
CA GLY A 63 8.80 13.30 7.82
C GLY A 63 7.60 12.45 8.30
N GLN A 64 6.49 12.45 7.56
CA GLN A 64 5.32 11.62 7.84
C GLN A 64 5.36 10.32 7.03
N THR A 65 4.87 9.24 7.63
CA THR A 65 4.66 7.95 6.97
C THR A 65 3.17 7.65 7.03
N LEU A 66 2.51 7.70 5.88
CA LEU A 66 1.07 7.55 5.70
C LEU A 66 0.79 6.31 4.85
N LEU A 67 -0.11 5.46 5.31
CA LEU A 67 -0.52 4.26 4.60
C LEU A 67 -1.97 4.42 4.12
N PHE A 68 -2.22 4.14 2.85
CA PHE A 68 -3.55 4.13 2.25
C PHE A 68 -3.91 2.69 1.91
N ASP A 69 -4.93 2.17 2.56
CA ASP A 69 -5.34 0.78 2.63
C ASP A 69 -4.26 -0.18 3.19
N CYS A 70 -4.71 -1.31 3.71
CA CYS A 70 -3.86 -2.33 4.29
C CYS A 70 -4.36 -3.72 3.87
N GLY A 71 -4.15 -4.01 2.61
CA GLY A 71 -4.50 -5.30 2.02
C GLY A 71 -3.56 -6.42 2.43
N ARG A 72 -3.81 -7.61 1.90
CA ARG A 72 -3.00 -8.81 2.19
C ARG A 72 -1.55 -8.59 1.79
N GLY A 73 -0.62 -8.80 2.73
CA GLY A 73 0.82 -8.77 2.49
C GLY A 73 1.46 -7.38 2.59
N VAL A 74 0.70 -6.34 2.92
CA VAL A 74 1.23 -4.97 3.13
C VAL A 74 2.33 -4.96 4.19
N THR A 75 2.17 -5.68 5.30
CA THR A 75 3.18 -5.79 6.37
C THR A 75 4.50 -6.36 5.83
N GLN A 76 4.43 -7.42 5.01
CA GLN A 76 5.61 -8.05 4.40
C GLN A 76 6.32 -7.10 3.43
N ARG A 77 5.56 -6.30 2.66
CA ARG A 77 6.12 -5.30 1.74
C ARG A 77 6.81 -4.16 2.49
N LEU A 78 6.24 -3.67 3.58
CA LEU A 78 6.88 -2.68 4.46
C LEU A 78 8.20 -3.22 5.02
N PHE A 79 8.20 -4.47 5.51
CA PHE A 79 9.40 -5.12 6.01
C PHE A 79 10.47 -5.28 4.91
N GLN A 80 10.07 -5.69 3.70
CA GLN A 80 10.97 -5.82 2.54
C GLN A 80 11.62 -4.49 2.16
N LEU A 81 10.89 -3.39 2.25
CA LEU A 81 11.38 -2.02 2.03
C LEU A 81 12.20 -1.48 3.21
N ARG A 82 12.35 -2.24 4.29
CA ARG A 82 12.99 -1.80 5.53
C ARG A 82 12.31 -0.57 6.16
N VAL A 83 11.02 -0.41 5.96
CA VAL A 83 10.21 0.56 6.70
C VAL A 83 9.87 -0.06 8.05
N LYS A 84 10.17 0.64 9.13
CA LYS A 84 9.75 0.20 10.47
C LYS A 84 8.23 0.12 10.53
N LEU A 85 7.69 -1.02 10.89
CA LEU A 85 6.23 -1.23 10.94
C LEU A 85 5.55 -0.28 11.95
N GLY A 86 6.27 0.07 13.02
CA GLY A 86 5.79 1.04 14.00
C GLY A 86 5.68 2.46 13.47
N ASP A 87 6.45 2.84 12.45
CA ASP A 87 6.39 4.17 11.82
C ASP A 87 5.20 4.29 10.86
N ALA A 88 4.74 3.16 10.27
CA ALA A 88 3.51 3.09 9.47
C ALA A 88 2.27 3.06 10.39
N ASN A 89 2.15 4.07 11.25
CA ASN A 89 1.14 4.13 12.31
C ASN A 89 -0.07 5.03 11.99
N LYS A 90 -0.16 5.52 10.77
CA LYS A 90 -1.28 6.34 10.26
C LYS A 90 -1.86 5.66 9.02
N LEU A 91 -3.01 5.03 9.21
CA LEU A 91 -3.73 4.29 8.17
C LEU A 91 -4.95 5.07 7.72
N PHE A 92 -5.09 5.28 6.41
CA PHE A 92 -6.25 5.85 5.74
C PHE A 92 -6.95 4.75 4.94
N ILE A 93 -8.20 4.47 5.24
CA ILE A 93 -8.99 3.39 4.62
C ILE A 93 -9.93 4.02 3.59
N THR A 94 -9.86 3.54 2.34
CA THR A 94 -10.74 3.99 1.27
C THR A 94 -12.17 3.49 1.47
N HIS A 95 -12.34 2.22 1.78
CA HIS A 95 -13.61 1.57 2.06
C HIS A 95 -13.38 0.22 2.79
N LEU A 96 -14.45 -0.45 3.22
CA LEU A 96 -14.34 -1.62 4.12
C LEU A 96 -14.42 -2.98 3.40
N HIS A 97 -14.09 -3.08 2.11
CA HIS A 97 -13.90 -4.40 1.50
C HIS A 97 -12.68 -5.11 2.09
N SER A 98 -12.78 -6.42 2.20
CA SER A 98 -11.80 -7.24 2.91
C SER A 98 -10.40 -7.16 2.35
N ASP A 99 -10.25 -7.02 1.04
CA ASP A 99 -8.92 -6.92 0.41
C ASP A 99 -8.19 -5.62 0.72
N HIS A 100 -8.90 -4.56 1.14
CA HIS A 100 -8.32 -3.29 1.60
C HIS A 100 -7.97 -3.25 3.09
N ILE A 101 -8.50 -4.19 3.89
CA ILE A 101 -8.42 -4.12 5.37
C ILE A 101 -7.86 -5.38 6.03
N VAL A 102 -7.76 -6.51 5.33
CA VAL A 102 -7.40 -7.81 5.93
C VAL A 102 -5.98 -7.85 6.51
N GLY A 103 -5.09 -6.97 6.08
CA GLY A 103 -3.73 -6.83 6.62
C GLY A 103 -3.64 -5.96 7.89
N ILE A 104 -4.73 -5.30 8.29
CA ILE A 104 -4.72 -4.40 9.46
C ILE A 104 -4.27 -5.10 10.75
N PRO A 105 -4.82 -6.25 11.13
CA PRO A 105 -4.39 -6.91 12.37
C PRO A 105 -2.90 -7.28 12.36
N ASP A 106 -2.38 -7.72 11.22
CA ASP A 106 -0.97 -8.07 11.07
C ASP A 106 -0.07 -6.84 11.27
N LEU A 107 -0.34 -5.73 10.58
CA LEU A 107 0.43 -4.48 10.75
C LEU A 107 0.28 -3.90 12.16
N TRP A 108 -0.94 -3.85 12.68
CA TRP A 108 -1.24 -3.27 13.98
C TRP A 108 -0.51 -3.99 15.11
N LEU A 109 -0.62 -5.32 15.18
CA LEU A 109 -0.04 -6.11 16.26
C LEU A 109 1.46 -6.32 16.09
N THR A 110 1.94 -6.58 14.87
CA THR A 110 3.37 -6.75 14.60
C THR A 110 4.14 -5.44 14.79
N GLY A 111 3.57 -4.32 14.36
CA GLY A 111 4.18 -2.99 14.52
C GLY A 111 4.37 -2.56 15.98
N TRP A 112 3.63 -3.14 16.92
CA TRP A 112 3.73 -2.90 18.37
C TRP A 112 4.93 -3.56 19.04
N LEU A 113 5.49 -4.63 18.46
CA LEU A 113 6.53 -5.44 19.07
C LEU A 113 7.84 -4.65 19.32
N GLU A 114 8.71 -5.17 20.24
CA GLU A 114 10.00 -4.55 20.59
C GLU A 114 11.14 -4.69 19.56
N PRO A 115 11.20 -5.74 18.68
CA PRO A 115 12.29 -5.84 17.72
C PRO A 115 12.45 -4.59 16.85
N PRO A 116 13.68 -4.28 16.35
CA PRO A 116 13.98 -3.03 15.63
C PRO A 116 13.13 -2.74 14.39
N PHE A 117 12.50 -3.77 13.82
CA PHE A 117 11.61 -3.63 12.65
C PHE A 117 10.20 -3.11 13.01
N ALA A 118 9.85 -3.05 14.29
CA ALA A 118 8.52 -2.71 14.78
C ALA A 118 8.54 -1.43 15.62
N GLN A 119 8.41 -1.49 16.94
CA GLN A 119 8.62 -0.42 17.91
C GLN A 119 7.69 0.80 17.74
N ARG A 120 6.39 0.56 17.51
CA ARG A 120 5.41 1.65 17.49
C ARG A 120 5.46 2.46 18.78
N LYS A 121 5.41 3.78 18.62
CA LYS A 121 5.27 4.73 19.72
C LYS A 121 3.90 5.40 19.64
N GLY A 122 3.12 5.27 20.72
CA GLY A 122 1.75 5.76 20.80
C GLY A 122 0.73 4.92 20.01
N ALA A 123 -0.49 5.42 19.92
CA ALA A 123 -1.60 4.70 19.34
C ALA A 123 -1.47 4.52 17.81
N PHE A 124 -2.01 3.41 17.31
CA PHE A 124 -2.25 3.20 15.88
C PHE A 124 -3.43 4.06 15.44
N GLN A 125 -3.19 5.02 14.56
CA GLN A 125 -4.17 6.00 14.11
C GLN A 125 -4.83 5.50 12.83
N VAL A 126 -6.15 5.36 12.85
CA VAL A 126 -6.94 4.85 11.72
C VAL A 126 -7.98 5.89 11.32
N PHE A 127 -7.90 6.33 10.07
CA PHE A 127 -8.84 7.25 9.42
C PHE A 127 -9.62 6.46 8.37
N GLY A 128 -10.93 6.34 8.51
CA GLY A 128 -11.69 5.52 7.58
C GLY A 128 -13.18 5.86 7.54
N PRO A 129 -13.95 5.22 6.67
CA PRO A 129 -15.39 5.43 6.56
C PRO A 129 -16.14 5.06 7.84
N ALA A 130 -17.41 5.43 7.91
CA ALA A 130 -18.32 4.96 8.95
C ALA A 130 -18.29 3.43 9.05
N GLY A 131 -18.21 2.88 10.27
CA GLY A 131 -18.01 1.44 10.54
C GLY A 131 -16.57 1.06 10.90
N THR A 132 -15.59 1.91 10.62
CA THR A 132 -14.18 1.68 10.96
C THR A 132 -13.99 1.51 12.47
N ARG A 133 -14.66 2.32 13.28
CA ARG A 133 -14.59 2.22 14.75
C ARG A 133 -15.08 0.87 15.23
N ASN A 134 -16.27 0.45 14.78
CA ASN A 134 -16.82 -0.85 15.16
C ASN A 134 -15.91 -2.01 14.71
N MET A 135 -15.31 -1.93 13.54
CA MET A 135 -14.36 -2.93 13.06
C MET A 135 -13.15 -3.02 13.99
N MET A 136 -12.50 -1.90 14.32
CA MET A 136 -11.29 -1.88 15.15
C MET A 136 -11.57 -2.33 16.59
N GLU A 137 -12.68 -1.93 17.19
CA GLU A 137 -13.10 -2.39 18.52
C GLU A 137 -13.34 -3.90 18.58
N ASN A 138 -13.87 -4.50 17.51
CA ASN A 138 -14.05 -5.94 17.45
C ASN A 138 -12.74 -6.69 17.16
N LEU A 139 -11.82 -6.11 16.39
CA LEU A 139 -10.47 -6.64 16.25
C LEU A 139 -9.72 -6.62 17.59
N GLU A 140 -9.82 -5.54 18.36
CA GLU A 140 -9.21 -5.45 19.68
C GLU A 140 -9.73 -6.56 20.62
N LYS A 141 -11.03 -6.82 20.63
CA LYS A 141 -11.64 -7.94 21.38
C LYS A 141 -11.16 -9.30 20.86
N ALA A 142 -11.07 -9.48 19.53
CA ALA A 142 -10.64 -10.74 18.94
C ALA A 142 -9.17 -11.09 19.31
N TYR A 143 -8.32 -10.09 19.47
CA TYR A 143 -6.92 -10.26 19.83
C TYR A 143 -6.61 -9.95 21.30
N GLU A 144 -7.63 -9.77 22.15
CA GLU A 144 -7.46 -9.44 23.57
C GLU A 144 -6.52 -10.42 24.29
N TRP A 145 -6.61 -11.71 23.96
CA TRP A 145 -5.75 -12.74 24.54
C TRP A 145 -4.27 -12.46 24.27
N ASP A 146 -3.87 -12.25 23.00
CA ASP A 146 -2.49 -11.97 22.61
C ASP A 146 -1.99 -10.67 23.25
N ILE A 147 -2.81 -9.62 23.18
CA ILE A 147 -2.49 -8.31 23.78
C ILE A 147 -2.21 -8.43 25.27
N ARG A 148 -3.10 -9.10 26.00
CA ARG A 148 -2.95 -9.29 27.45
C ARG A 148 -1.70 -10.08 27.80
N ILE A 149 -1.41 -11.17 27.09
CA ILE A 149 -0.23 -12.01 27.34
C ILE A 149 1.04 -11.22 27.07
N ARG A 150 1.13 -10.49 25.95
CA ARG A 150 2.33 -9.69 25.64
C ARG A 150 2.58 -8.57 26.63
N ILE A 151 1.54 -7.92 27.15
CA ILE A 151 1.68 -6.93 28.22
C ILE A 151 2.21 -7.60 29.50
N ALA A 152 1.65 -8.75 29.88
CA ALA A 152 2.03 -9.44 31.12
C ALA A 152 3.43 -10.07 31.05
N ASP A 153 3.78 -10.72 29.95
CA ASP A 153 5.01 -11.48 29.74
C ASP A 153 6.17 -10.60 29.25
N GLN A 154 5.96 -9.89 28.13
CA GLN A 154 6.99 -9.11 27.44
C GLN A 154 7.06 -7.66 27.96
N LYS A 155 6.16 -7.26 28.87
CA LYS A 155 6.08 -5.89 29.44
C LYS A 155 5.86 -4.82 28.37
N LEU A 156 5.21 -5.17 27.25
CA LEU A 156 4.93 -4.20 26.19
C LEU A 156 3.99 -3.11 26.71
N ALA A 157 4.26 -1.87 26.30
CA ALA A 157 3.49 -0.71 26.69
C ALA A 157 2.09 -0.73 26.05
N ARG A 158 1.03 -0.67 26.90
CA ARG A 158 -0.37 -0.73 26.44
C ARG A 158 -0.74 0.45 25.52
N GLU A 159 -0.18 1.62 25.76
CA GLU A 159 -0.40 2.81 24.93
C GLU A 159 0.07 2.62 23.49
N ASN A 160 1.03 1.73 23.25
CA ASN A 160 1.58 1.47 21.91
C ASN A 160 0.75 0.45 21.10
N VAL A 161 -0.17 -0.30 21.72
CA VAL A 161 -1.14 -1.15 21.03
C VAL A 161 -2.50 -0.48 20.92
N ALA A 162 -2.73 0.61 21.66
CA ALA A 162 -3.97 1.35 21.59
C ALA A 162 -4.30 1.80 20.15
N VAL A 163 -5.58 1.89 19.84
CA VAL A 163 -6.08 2.35 18.55
C VAL A 163 -6.83 3.67 18.71
N SER A 164 -6.53 4.63 17.83
CA SER A 164 -7.28 5.87 17.72
C SER A 164 -7.99 5.92 16.37
N VAL A 165 -9.32 5.89 16.38
CA VAL A 165 -10.14 5.88 15.16
C VAL A 165 -10.80 7.24 14.93
N THR A 166 -10.61 7.77 13.73
CA THR A 166 -11.36 8.91 13.19
C THR A 166 -12.22 8.42 12.03
N GLU A 167 -13.52 8.37 12.20
CA GLU A 167 -14.43 8.16 11.07
C GLU A 167 -14.56 9.45 10.29
N ILE A 168 -14.13 9.40 9.03
CA ILE A 168 -13.96 10.57 8.18
C ILE A 168 -15.19 10.87 7.33
N LYS A 169 -15.23 12.10 6.84
CA LYS A 169 -16.11 12.58 5.78
C LYS A 169 -15.27 13.28 4.72
N GLU A 170 -15.88 13.65 3.59
CA GLU A 170 -15.23 14.46 2.57
C GLU A 170 -14.67 15.77 3.16
N GLY A 171 -13.44 16.11 2.77
CA GLY A 171 -12.69 17.27 3.23
C GLY A 171 -11.30 16.94 3.74
N ILE A 172 -10.67 17.90 4.41
CA ILE A 172 -9.33 17.71 5.01
C ILE A 172 -9.47 16.80 6.23
N VAL A 173 -8.79 15.65 6.19
CA VAL A 173 -8.84 14.62 7.25
C VAL A 173 -7.52 14.52 8.03
N TYR A 174 -6.45 15.13 7.50
CA TYR A 174 -5.15 15.21 8.15
C TYR A 174 -4.40 16.44 7.66
N ASP A 175 -3.77 17.19 8.58
CA ASP A 175 -2.94 18.35 8.27
C ASP A 175 -1.86 18.50 9.34
N GLN A 176 -0.65 17.98 9.06
CA GLN A 176 0.48 18.05 9.98
C GLN A 176 1.81 18.12 9.21
N ASN A 177 2.74 18.92 9.72
CA ASN A 177 4.10 19.09 9.17
C ASN A 177 4.11 19.47 7.68
N GLY A 178 3.12 20.27 7.24
CA GLY A 178 2.96 20.67 5.85
C GLY A 178 2.41 19.58 4.92
N VAL A 179 2.10 18.39 5.45
CA VAL A 179 1.42 17.33 4.72
C VAL A 179 -0.07 17.41 4.98
N LYS A 180 -0.84 17.59 3.93
CA LYS A 180 -2.30 17.65 3.98
C LYS A 180 -2.91 16.47 3.24
N VAL A 181 -3.85 15.76 3.87
CA VAL A 181 -4.65 14.72 3.23
C VAL A 181 -6.10 15.17 3.14
N THR A 182 -6.62 15.19 1.94
CA THR A 182 -8.03 15.47 1.63
C THR A 182 -8.69 14.17 1.18
N ALA A 183 -9.74 13.75 1.89
CA ALA A 183 -10.63 12.68 1.45
C ALA A 183 -11.71 13.26 0.55
N PHE A 184 -12.08 12.55 -0.50
CA PHE A 184 -13.21 12.89 -1.36
C PHE A 184 -14.02 11.64 -1.67
N GLU A 185 -15.35 11.77 -1.66
CA GLU A 185 -16.22 10.63 -1.93
C GLU A 185 -16.11 10.17 -3.38
N VAL A 186 -16.05 8.86 -3.57
CA VAL A 186 -16.08 8.18 -4.86
C VAL A 186 -17.25 7.21 -4.92
N ASP A 187 -17.58 6.73 -6.12
CA ASP A 187 -18.73 5.86 -6.34
C ASP A 187 -18.29 4.42 -6.59
N HIS A 188 -18.28 3.61 -5.54
CA HIS A 188 -17.96 2.19 -5.64
C HIS A 188 -19.20 1.28 -5.69
N GLY A 189 -20.38 1.83 -5.96
CA GLY A 189 -21.66 1.13 -6.02
C GLY A 189 -22.64 1.59 -4.97
N ASP A 190 -23.87 1.16 -5.10
CA ASP A 190 -24.98 1.72 -4.30
C ASP A 190 -24.94 1.29 -2.84
N LEU A 191 -24.36 0.12 -2.54
CA LEU A 191 -24.28 -0.45 -1.19
C LEU A 191 -22.94 -0.19 -0.48
N ILE A 192 -21.90 0.23 -1.22
CA ILE A 192 -20.55 0.43 -0.68
C ILE A 192 -20.33 1.91 -0.43
N LYS A 193 -20.96 2.42 0.63
CA LYS A 193 -20.98 3.85 0.99
C LYS A 193 -20.76 4.07 2.48
N PRO A 194 -19.94 5.08 2.84
CA PRO A 194 -19.12 5.89 1.94
C PRO A 194 -17.89 5.13 1.45
N ALA A 195 -17.40 5.48 0.25
CA ALA A 195 -16.09 5.10 -0.28
C ALA A 195 -15.31 6.37 -0.64
N PHE A 196 -14.00 6.36 -0.40
CA PHE A 196 -13.15 7.55 -0.55
C PHE A 196 -11.98 7.32 -1.49
N GLY A 197 -11.63 8.37 -2.26
CA GLY A 197 -10.31 8.61 -2.76
C GLY A 197 -9.58 9.61 -1.84
N PHE A 198 -8.26 9.67 -1.96
CA PHE A 198 -7.42 10.56 -1.17
C PHE A 198 -6.49 11.38 -2.03
N ARG A 199 -6.37 12.67 -1.72
CA ARG A 199 -5.34 13.56 -2.25
C ARG A 199 -4.38 13.92 -1.14
N VAL A 200 -3.08 13.76 -1.40
CA VAL A 200 -1.99 14.17 -0.50
C VAL A 200 -1.28 15.35 -1.15
N ASP A 201 -1.25 16.47 -0.44
CA ASP A 201 -0.51 17.68 -0.86
C ASP A 201 0.67 17.91 0.08
N TYR A 202 1.86 18.19 -0.50
CA TYR A 202 3.06 18.55 0.24
C TYR A 202 4.02 19.38 -0.61
N GLY A 203 4.45 20.54 -0.08
CA GLY A 203 5.45 21.40 -0.72
C GLY A 203 5.10 21.83 -2.15
N GLY A 204 3.82 22.09 -2.43
CA GLY A 204 3.30 22.46 -3.76
C GLY A 204 3.21 21.31 -4.75
N ARG A 205 3.37 20.07 -4.30
CA ARG A 205 3.26 18.83 -5.08
C ARG A 205 2.09 18.00 -4.58
N SER A 206 1.58 17.08 -5.41
CA SER A 206 0.42 16.28 -5.02
C SER A 206 0.42 14.87 -5.60
N ALA A 207 -0.14 13.94 -4.83
CA ALA A 207 -0.46 12.58 -5.26
C ALA A 207 -1.91 12.27 -4.93
N VAL A 208 -2.59 11.55 -5.84
CA VAL A 208 -3.98 11.10 -5.65
C VAL A 208 -4.04 9.59 -5.73
N VAL A 209 -4.76 8.97 -4.79
CA VAL A 209 -5.15 7.55 -4.79
C VAL A 209 -6.65 7.49 -4.98
N SER A 210 -7.11 6.82 -6.04
CA SER A 210 -8.53 6.80 -6.40
C SER A 210 -9.41 6.07 -5.38
N GLY A 211 -8.85 5.08 -4.65
CA GLY A 211 -9.67 4.02 -4.08
C GLY A 211 -10.38 3.24 -5.18
N ASP A 212 -11.34 2.39 -4.82
CA ASP A 212 -12.16 1.69 -5.79
C ASP A 212 -13.36 2.55 -6.19
N THR A 213 -13.59 2.68 -7.48
CA THR A 213 -14.62 3.59 -8.00
C THR A 213 -15.07 3.25 -9.41
N ARG A 214 -16.32 3.49 -9.73
CA ARG A 214 -16.77 3.70 -11.11
C ARG A 214 -16.18 5.00 -11.65
N PHE A 215 -16.38 5.30 -12.96
CA PHE A 215 -16.09 6.62 -13.49
C PHE A 215 -16.75 7.69 -12.63
N ASN A 216 -15.98 8.66 -12.11
CA ASN A 216 -16.45 9.55 -11.05
C ASN A 216 -15.98 10.99 -11.26
N GLU A 217 -16.94 11.91 -11.32
CA GLU A 217 -16.67 13.34 -11.52
C GLU A 217 -16.00 13.99 -10.30
N ASN A 218 -16.28 13.51 -9.08
CA ASN A 218 -15.65 14.06 -7.89
C ASN A 218 -14.15 13.72 -7.84
N LEU A 219 -13.78 12.49 -8.22
CA LEU A 219 -12.38 12.11 -8.40
C LEU A 219 -11.70 13.03 -9.43
N ILE A 220 -12.33 13.26 -10.58
CA ILE A 220 -11.76 14.15 -11.61
C ILE A 220 -11.50 15.53 -11.04
N ARG A 221 -12.48 16.15 -10.35
CA ARG A 221 -12.30 17.47 -9.72
C ARG A 221 -11.13 17.53 -8.76
N ASN A 222 -10.96 16.50 -7.91
CA ASN A 222 -9.90 16.44 -6.91
C ASN A 222 -8.53 16.06 -7.50
N ALA A 223 -8.48 15.46 -8.68
CA ALA A 223 -7.25 15.01 -9.32
C ALA A 223 -6.74 15.95 -10.44
N VAL A 224 -7.47 17.03 -10.79
CA VAL A 224 -6.99 17.99 -11.81
C VAL A 224 -5.62 18.52 -11.45
N GLY A 225 -4.66 18.39 -12.39
CA GLY A 225 -3.30 18.93 -12.27
C GLY A 225 -2.45 18.30 -11.18
N THR A 226 -2.84 17.14 -10.65
CA THR A 226 -1.99 16.39 -9.70
C THR A 226 -0.69 15.94 -10.36
N ASP A 227 0.39 15.81 -9.57
CA ASP A 227 1.65 15.28 -10.10
C ASP A 227 1.53 13.78 -10.37
N LEU A 228 1.00 13.01 -9.42
CA LEU A 228 0.83 11.56 -9.52
C LEU A 228 -0.63 11.18 -9.30
N LEU A 229 -1.23 10.45 -10.24
CA LEU A 229 -2.56 9.85 -10.10
C LEU A 229 -2.45 8.32 -10.13
N ILE A 230 -2.71 7.69 -8.98
CA ILE A 230 -2.78 6.23 -8.83
C ILE A 230 -4.26 5.84 -8.92
N HIS A 231 -4.62 5.06 -9.93
CA HIS A 231 -6.01 4.75 -10.26
C HIS A 231 -6.26 3.26 -10.40
N GLN A 232 -7.30 2.75 -9.75
CA GLN A 232 -7.74 1.37 -9.91
C GLN A 232 -8.26 1.09 -11.33
N VAL A 233 -8.30 -0.17 -11.73
CA VAL A 233 -8.84 -0.58 -13.03
C VAL A 233 -9.39 -2.00 -12.99
N ALA A 234 -10.55 -2.21 -13.63
CA ALA A 234 -11.09 -3.54 -13.87
C ALA A 234 -11.27 -3.78 -15.36
N ALA A 235 -10.89 -4.97 -15.80
CA ALA A 235 -10.97 -5.37 -17.19
C ALA A 235 -11.39 -6.83 -17.34
N VAL A 236 -12.14 -7.11 -18.41
CA VAL A 236 -12.56 -8.43 -18.81
C VAL A 236 -12.49 -8.52 -20.34
N ARG A 237 -12.15 -9.70 -20.87
CA ARG A 237 -12.17 -9.91 -22.31
C ARG A 237 -13.60 -9.85 -22.88
N PRO A 238 -13.77 -9.41 -24.12
CA PRO A 238 -15.09 -9.26 -24.76
C PRO A 238 -15.96 -10.54 -24.67
N GLU A 239 -15.34 -11.71 -24.76
CA GLU A 239 -16.01 -13.01 -24.69
C GLU A 239 -16.70 -13.28 -23.34
N LEU A 240 -16.28 -12.60 -22.31
CA LEU A 240 -16.79 -12.74 -20.93
C LEU A 240 -17.71 -11.59 -20.50
N LEU A 241 -17.94 -10.60 -21.34
CA LEU A 241 -18.78 -9.43 -21.00
C LEU A 241 -20.23 -9.79 -20.66
N SER A 242 -20.74 -10.91 -21.21
CA SER A 242 -22.09 -11.41 -20.91
C SER A 242 -22.21 -12.16 -19.58
N SER A 243 -21.08 -12.45 -18.90
CA SER A 243 -21.08 -13.15 -17.62
C SER A 243 -21.69 -12.28 -16.51
N PRO A 244 -22.80 -12.73 -15.86
CA PRO A 244 -23.43 -11.97 -14.79
C PRO A 244 -22.47 -11.65 -13.62
N VAL A 245 -21.58 -12.60 -13.28
CA VAL A 245 -20.59 -12.43 -12.21
C VAL A 245 -19.62 -11.28 -12.52
N PHE A 246 -19.12 -11.22 -13.76
CA PHE A 246 -18.17 -10.18 -14.14
C PHE A 246 -18.86 -8.83 -14.37
N GLN A 247 -20.12 -8.82 -14.82
CA GLN A 247 -20.90 -7.59 -14.92
C GLN A 247 -21.06 -6.90 -13.56
N VAL A 248 -21.32 -7.66 -12.49
CA VAL A 248 -21.41 -7.10 -11.14
C VAL A 248 -20.09 -6.45 -10.73
N ILE A 249 -18.95 -7.10 -10.97
CA ILE A 249 -17.63 -6.55 -10.64
C ILE A 249 -17.34 -5.29 -11.47
N LEU A 250 -17.56 -5.36 -12.80
CA LEU A 250 -17.35 -4.22 -13.69
C LEU A 250 -18.25 -3.02 -13.38
N ALA A 251 -19.47 -3.28 -12.86
CA ALA A 251 -20.39 -2.22 -12.46
C ALA A 251 -19.89 -1.38 -11.26
N HIS A 252 -18.90 -1.86 -10.52
CA HIS A 252 -18.32 -1.18 -9.35
C HIS A 252 -16.99 -0.49 -9.64
N HIS A 253 -16.43 -0.66 -10.83
CA HIS A 253 -15.07 -0.26 -11.16
C HIS A 253 -15.00 0.56 -12.45
N THR A 254 -13.93 1.31 -12.62
CA THR A 254 -13.60 2.03 -13.84
C THR A 254 -12.94 1.08 -14.85
N LYS A 255 -13.42 1.07 -16.09
CA LYS A 255 -12.82 0.32 -17.19
C LYS A 255 -11.60 1.07 -17.75
N PRO A 256 -10.70 0.39 -18.49
CA PRO A 256 -9.49 1.01 -19.03
C PRO A 256 -9.77 2.26 -19.90
N GLU A 257 -10.74 2.20 -20.81
CA GLU A 257 -11.07 3.33 -21.66
C GLU A 257 -11.64 4.53 -20.89
N GLU A 258 -12.44 4.25 -19.84
CA GLU A 258 -12.99 5.27 -18.95
C GLU A 258 -11.86 5.91 -18.12
N ALA A 259 -10.91 5.12 -17.63
CA ALA A 259 -9.72 5.62 -16.94
C ALA A 259 -8.88 6.53 -17.86
N GLY A 260 -8.76 6.17 -19.14
CA GLY A 260 -8.15 7.03 -20.16
C GLY A 260 -8.82 8.40 -20.25
N VAL A 261 -10.16 8.47 -20.16
CA VAL A 261 -10.90 9.74 -20.11
C VAL A 261 -10.61 10.50 -18.81
N VAL A 262 -10.56 9.79 -17.67
CA VAL A 262 -10.18 10.41 -16.39
C VAL A 262 -8.80 11.07 -16.52
N PHE A 263 -7.80 10.36 -17.03
CA PHE A 263 -6.44 10.88 -17.19
C PHE A 263 -6.36 12.05 -18.16
N ALA A 264 -7.10 11.99 -19.28
CA ALA A 264 -7.16 13.10 -20.25
C ALA A 264 -7.74 14.38 -19.64
N ARG A 265 -8.71 14.25 -18.74
CA ARG A 265 -9.36 15.36 -18.06
C ARG A 265 -8.58 15.90 -16.87
N THR A 266 -7.92 15.01 -16.12
CA THR A 266 -7.13 15.39 -14.92
C THR A 266 -5.72 15.87 -15.27
N LYS A 267 -5.14 15.41 -16.37
CA LYS A 267 -3.80 15.77 -16.88
C LYS A 267 -2.70 15.63 -15.82
N PRO A 268 -2.56 14.47 -15.18
CA PRO A 268 -1.51 14.27 -14.20
C PRO A 268 -0.13 14.29 -14.88
N LYS A 269 0.94 14.66 -14.15
CA LYS A 269 2.29 14.51 -14.69
C LYS A 269 2.65 13.04 -14.92
N LEU A 270 2.08 12.14 -14.11
CA LEU A 270 2.14 10.68 -14.31
C LEU A 270 0.85 10.02 -13.81
N ALA A 271 0.21 9.21 -14.68
CA ALA A 271 -0.86 8.30 -14.32
C ALA A 271 -0.31 6.89 -14.10
N VAL A 272 -0.83 6.18 -13.10
CA VAL A 272 -0.40 4.81 -12.77
C VAL A 272 -1.62 3.96 -12.44
N PHE A 273 -1.76 2.83 -13.11
CA PHE A 273 -2.73 1.83 -12.72
C PHE A 273 -2.26 1.01 -11.52
N TYR A 274 -3.15 0.75 -10.58
CA TYR A 274 -2.98 -0.22 -9.51
C TYR A 274 -4.31 -0.97 -9.29
N HIS A 275 -4.43 -1.78 -8.25
CA HIS A 275 -5.65 -2.54 -7.96
C HIS A 275 -6.24 -3.19 -9.21
N PHE A 276 -5.42 -4.04 -9.86
CA PHE A 276 -5.81 -4.68 -11.10
C PHE A 276 -6.84 -5.78 -10.86
N SER A 277 -8.10 -5.51 -11.18
CA SER A 277 -9.18 -6.50 -11.22
C SER A 277 -9.29 -7.09 -12.62
N LEU A 278 -8.32 -7.93 -13.00
CA LEU A 278 -8.25 -8.57 -14.31
C LEU A 278 -9.00 -9.90 -14.29
N LEU A 279 -10.19 -9.90 -14.85
CA LEU A 279 -11.14 -11.00 -14.74
C LEU A 279 -10.95 -12.02 -15.87
N GLY A 280 -10.98 -13.30 -15.53
CA GLY A 280 -10.81 -14.40 -16.47
C GLY A 280 -11.41 -15.70 -15.95
N THR A 281 -11.32 -16.73 -16.77
CA THR A 281 -11.70 -18.12 -16.45
C THR A 281 -10.56 -19.06 -16.82
N PRO A 282 -10.60 -20.36 -16.44
CA PRO A 282 -9.61 -21.31 -16.92
C PRO A 282 -9.54 -21.42 -18.46
N GLN A 283 -10.63 -21.12 -19.17
CA GLN A 283 -10.72 -21.20 -20.62
C GLN A 283 -10.38 -19.87 -21.31
N VAL A 284 -10.67 -18.74 -20.67
CA VAL A 284 -10.42 -17.39 -21.21
C VAL A 284 -9.51 -16.66 -20.24
N LYS A 285 -8.21 -16.57 -20.57
CA LYS A 285 -7.22 -15.90 -19.73
C LYS A 285 -7.59 -14.43 -19.52
N PRO A 286 -7.29 -13.85 -18.34
CA PRO A 286 -7.48 -12.42 -18.12
C PRO A 286 -6.70 -11.59 -19.15
N MET A 287 -7.08 -10.32 -19.28
CA MET A 287 -6.24 -9.34 -19.99
C MET A 287 -4.94 -9.14 -19.25
N THR A 288 -3.90 -8.81 -19.99
CA THR A 288 -2.61 -8.38 -19.41
C THR A 288 -2.66 -6.90 -19.04
N GLU A 289 -1.76 -6.48 -18.16
CA GLU A 289 -1.61 -5.07 -17.78
C GLU A 289 -1.26 -4.19 -18.99
N GLN A 290 -0.50 -4.73 -19.95
CA GLN A 290 -0.16 -4.05 -21.18
C GLN A 290 -1.41 -3.79 -22.05
N GLU A 291 -2.28 -4.79 -22.22
CA GLU A 291 -3.55 -4.65 -22.94
C GLU A 291 -4.44 -3.58 -22.28
N VAL A 292 -4.46 -3.53 -20.94
CA VAL A 292 -5.21 -2.49 -20.17
C VAL A 292 -4.67 -1.10 -20.46
N VAL A 293 -3.35 -0.94 -20.46
CA VAL A 293 -2.69 0.33 -20.81
C VAL A 293 -3.03 0.74 -22.25
N GLU A 294 -2.99 -0.20 -23.19
CA GLU A 294 -3.33 0.07 -24.61
C GLU A 294 -4.79 0.51 -24.79
N LEU A 295 -5.72 -0.07 -24.04
CA LEU A 295 -7.12 0.36 -24.04
C LEU A 295 -7.28 1.78 -23.51
N ALA A 296 -6.60 2.13 -22.40
CA ALA A 296 -6.63 3.50 -21.88
C ALA A 296 -6.00 4.51 -22.84
N ARG A 297 -4.98 4.10 -23.59
CA ARG A 297 -4.30 4.89 -24.61
C ARG A 297 -5.22 5.37 -25.74
N LYS A 298 -6.37 4.74 -25.95
CA LYS A 298 -7.37 5.23 -26.91
C LYS A 298 -7.87 6.64 -26.56
N ASN A 299 -7.88 7.00 -25.27
CA ASN A 299 -8.39 8.27 -24.77
C ASN A 299 -7.32 9.15 -24.09
N TYR A 300 -6.08 8.62 -23.88
CA TYR A 300 -5.03 9.34 -23.17
C TYR A 300 -3.64 9.09 -23.76
N SER A 301 -2.99 10.16 -24.24
CA SER A 301 -1.64 10.11 -24.82
C SER A 301 -0.52 10.51 -23.83
N GLY A 302 -0.86 10.97 -22.62
CA GLY A 302 0.10 11.41 -21.61
C GLY A 302 0.86 10.27 -20.93
N PRO A 303 1.75 10.56 -19.96
CA PRO A 303 2.51 9.55 -19.23
C PRO A 303 1.61 8.59 -18.44
N LEU A 304 1.69 7.29 -18.73
CA LEU A 304 0.88 6.24 -18.11
C LEU A 304 1.71 4.97 -17.94
N LEU A 305 1.65 4.37 -16.75
CA LEU A 305 2.30 3.10 -16.41
C LEU A 305 1.29 2.11 -15.81
N ALA A 306 1.55 0.83 -16.02
CA ALA A 306 1.03 -0.22 -15.16
C ALA A 306 1.89 -0.28 -13.89
N GLY A 307 1.28 -0.12 -12.73
CA GLY A 307 1.98 -0.20 -11.46
C GLY A 307 2.33 -1.65 -11.09
N GLU A 308 3.44 -1.81 -10.41
CA GLU A 308 3.91 -3.09 -9.86
C GLU A 308 4.15 -2.94 -8.36
N ASP A 309 4.04 -4.04 -7.64
CA ASP A 309 4.39 -4.06 -6.22
C ASP A 309 5.84 -3.57 -6.02
N LEU A 310 6.04 -2.75 -5.00
CA LEU A 310 7.31 -2.12 -4.64
C LEU A 310 7.82 -1.04 -5.61
N MET A 311 7.04 -0.68 -6.63
CA MET A 311 7.38 0.47 -7.48
C MET A 311 7.33 1.75 -6.65
N VAL A 312 8.40 2.55 -6.74
CA VAL A 312 8.58 3.79 -5.98
C VAL A 312 8.54 4.99 -6.91
N PHE A 313 7.72 5.96 -6.60
CA PHE A 313 7.60 7.24 -7.30
C PHE A 313 8.18 8.35 -6.41
N ARG A 314 9.10 9.12 -6.96
CA ARG A 314 9.58 10.36 -6.36
C ARG A 314 8.83 11.53 -6.99
N VAL A 315 8.03 12.20 -6.19
CA VAL A 315 7.23 13.34 -6.64
C VAL A 315 8.08 14.61 -6.48
N GLY A 316 8.81 14.96 -7.52
CA GLY A 316 9.68 16.13 -7.58
C GLY A 316 8.97 17.39 -8.09
N ARG A 317 9.62 18.55 -7.98
CA ARG A 317 9.09 19.82 -8.52
C ARG A 317 9.02 19.79 -10.04
N GLU A 318 10.01 19.22 -10.69
CA GLU A 318 10.11 19.12 -12.16
C GLU A 318 9.21 18.02 -12.76
N GLY A 319 8.78 17.06 -11.94
CA GLY A 319 7.97 15.92 -12.39
C GLY A 319 8.02 14.73 -11.44
N VAL A 320 7.51 13.60 -11.92
CA VAL A 320 7.52 12.34 -11.20
C VAL A 320 8.53 11.39 -11.85
N SER A 321 9.47 10.88 -11.05
CA SER A 321 10.40 9.86 -11.50
C SER A 321 10.13 8.52 -10.81
N VAL A 322 10.37 7.42 -11.54
CA VAL A 322 10.27 6.07 -11.00
C VAL A 322 11.65 5.66 -10.50
N ALA A 323 11.76 5.32 -9.21
CA ALA A 323 12.97 4.73 -8.66
C ALA A 323 12.86 3.20 -8.78
N LYS A 324 13.94 2.60 -9.23
CA LYS A 324 14.08 1.13 -9.30
C LYS A 324 14.65 0.61 -7.99
#